data_8c89b7276da12f2c48f582d3a109957a
#
_entry.id   8c89b7276da12f2c48f582d3a109957a
#
_cell.length_a   1.000
_cell.length_b   1.000
_cell.length_c   1.000
_cell.angle_alpha   90.00
_cell.angle_beta   90.00
_cell.angle_gamma   90.00
#
_symmetry.space_group_name_H-M   'P 1'
#
loop_
_entity.id
_entity.type
_entity.pdbx_description
1 polymer ?
#
loop_
_entity_poly.entity_id
_entity_poly.type
_entity_poly.pdbx_seq_one_letter_code
_entity_poly.pdbx_strand_id
1 'polypeptide(L)'
;MPIALCLASTLFFIGCNRGRGRVLEIAYVSGVQAILRDRVAAVYEKTGVVKNGERVEVLDHDRRFVKVRTAAGVTGWVEQRYLVGQEVFDRIQKLTADNQNDPVQAQGAARNDTNLHVEPGRDTEHLYQISSGEKLSLLKRGTAERAGTVAPRPRSATPGGNAQDNKPVPVIEDWWLVRDSHNRVGWVLGRMIDLDIPLDVAQYAEGQRIVAFFVLNQVQDGDKKVAQYLTVVTEPKDGLPFDFNQIRVFTWNVKRHRYETAYRERMEGVLPVTVSQENFDKEGLLPAFTIRVQDDNGNVTERKYKLNTPIVRRVYAPGEEPARAVSRKAVSRKAKRRR
;
A
#
# COMPACT_ATOMS: atom_id res chain seq x y z
N MET A 1 33.21 -68.21 -28.69
CA MET A 1 32.57 -66.95 -28.75
C MET A 1 33.11 -66.06 -27.64
N PRO A 2 33.87 -65.02 -27.90
CA PRO A 2 34.39 -64.13 -26.86
C PRO A 2 33.44 -62.97 -26.57
N ILE A 3 33.18 -62.73 -25.30
CA ILE A 3 32.46 -61.65 -24.75
C ILE A 3 33.36 -60.41 -24.74
N ALA A 4 32.97 -59.38 -25.49
CA ALA A 4 33.64 -58.07 -25.48
C ALA A 4 33.18 -57.23 -24.29
N LEU A 5 34.15 -56.95 -23.41
CA LEU A 5 33.92 -56.05 -22.21
C LEU A 5 34.16 -54.62 -22.65
N CYS A 6 33.08 -53.84 -22.82
CA CYS A 6 33.15 -52.40 -23.03
C CYS A 6 33.42 -51.66 -21.72
N LEU A 7 34.62 -51.18 -21.50
CA LEU A 7 34.99 -50.26 -20.44
C LEU A 7 34.50 -48.85 -20.83
N ALA A 8 33.41 -48.38 -20.22
CA ALA A 8 32.96 -47.01 -20.33
C ALA A 8 33.81 -46.10 -19.39
N SER A 9 34.72 -45.34 -20.00
CA SER A 9 35.57 -44.35 -19.34
C SER A 9 34.75 -43.10 -19.03
N THR A 10 34.26 -42.96 -17.79
CA THR A 10 33.65 -41.74 -17.27
C THR A 10 34.72 -40.69 -16.99
N LEU A 11 34.87 -39.75 -17.93
CA LEU A 11 35.68 -38.55 -17.74
C LEU A 11 34.96 -37.61 -16.73
N PHE A 12 35.39 -37.64 -15.48
CA PHE A 12 35.09 -36.62 -14.51
C PHE A 12 35.75 -35.30 -14.95
N PHE A 13 34.94 -34.38 -15.51
CA PHE A 13 35.36 -33.00 -15.65
C PHE A 13 35.41 -32.35 -14.26
N ILE A 14 36.54 -32.45 -13.58
CA ILE A 14 36.85 -31.59 -12.43
C ILE A 14 37.14 -30.21 -13.01
N GLY A 15 36.09 -29.39 -13.14
CA GLY A 15 36.21 -28.00 -13.52
C GLY A 15 37.05 -27.26 -12.45
N CYS A 16 38.30 -26.97 -12.78
CA CYS A 16 39.16 -26.11 -11.99
C CYS A 16 38.54 -24.72 -11.85
N ASN A 17 37.91 -24.46 -10.75
CA ASN A 17 37.43 -23.14 -10.35
C ASN A 17 38.60 -22.24 -9.85
N ARG A 18 39.72 -22.27 -10.57
CA ARG A 18 40.90 -21.44 -10.31
C ARG A 18 40.73 -20.08 -10.96
N GLY A 19 40.11 -19.12 -10.23
CA GLY A 19 39.99 -17.74 -10.73
C GLY A 19 38.77 -16.94 -10.21
N ARG A 20 37.78 -17.61 -9.64
CA ARG A 20 36.68 -16.90 -8.98
C ARG A 20 37.12 -16.56 -7.57
N GLY A 21 37.42 -15.26 -7.30
CA GLY A 21 37.67 -14.78 -5.94
C GLY A 21 36.59 -15.30 -4.99
N ARG A 22 36.96 -15.51 -3.71
CA ARG A 22 36.00 -15.94 -2.67
C ARG A 22 34.85 -14.95 -2.56
N VAL A 23 33.62 -15.43 -2.68
CA VAL A 23 32.41 -14.66 -2.44
C VAL A 23 32.27 -14.50 -0.93
N LEU A 24 32.17 -13.26 -0.45
CA LEU A 24 32.00 -12.94 0.96
C LEU A 24 30.51 -12.97 1.32
N GLU A 25 29.69 -12.31 0.50
CA GLU A 25 28.25 -12.21 0.69
C GLU A 25 27.53 -11.91 -0.64
N ILE A 26 26.20 -11.97 -0.60
CA ILE A 26 25.33 -11.57 -1.71
C ILE A 26 24.72 -10.20 -1.37
N ALA A 27 24.70 -9.32 -2.36
CA ALA A 27 24.05 -8.02 -2.24
C ALA A 27 23.16 -7.73 -3.47
N TYR A 28 22.30 -6.73 -3.32
CA TYR A 28 21.39 -6.28 -4.36
C TYR A 28 21.50 -4.76 -4.52
N VAL A 29 21.36 -4.29 -5.75
CA VAL A 29 21.46 -2.87 -6.07
C VAL A 29 20.16 -2.18 -5.69
N SER A 30 20.18 -1.28 -4.70
CA SER A 30 19.03 -0.48 -4.25
C SER A 30 18.93 0.89 -4.94
N GLY A 31 20.04 1.40 -5.49
CA GLY A 31 20.01 2.62 -6.31
C GLY A 31 19.40 2.38 -7.70
N VAL A 32 19.00 3.44 -8.40
CA VAL A 32 18.50 3.37 -9.80
C VAL A 32 19.45 2.60 -10.68
N GLN A 33 20.71 3.00 -10.61
CA GLN A 33 21.86 2.36 -11.23
C GLN A 33 23.13 2.74 -10.47
N ALA A 34 24.13 1.90 -10.56
CA ALA A 34 25.46 2.20 -10.02
C ALA A 34 26.55 1.89 -11.03
N ILE A 35 27.56 2.76 -11.07
CA ILE A 35 28.72 2.58 -11.95
C ILE A 35 29.73 1.69 -11.25
N LEU A 36 30.17 0.64 -11.95
CA LEU A 36 31.30 -0.18 -11.54
C LEU A 36 32.59 0.48 -12.01
N ARG A 37 33.55 0.63 -11.10
CA ARG A 37 34.86 1.27 -11.30
C ARG A 37 35.97 0.25 -11.24
N ASP A 38 37.04 0.45 -12.01
CA ASP A 38 38.21 -0.41 -11.97
C ASP A 38 38.96 -0.31 -10.62
N ARG A 39 38.91 0.86 -9.98
CA ARG A 39 39.64 1.16 -8.72
C ARG A 39 38.89 2.16 -7.83
N VAL A 40 39.28 2.18 -6.55
CA VAL A 40 38.81 3.17 -5.58
C VAL A 40 39.71 4.40 -5.62
N ALA A 41 39.48 5.28 -6.59
CA ALA A 41 40.24 6.50 -6.78
C ALA A 41 39.34 7.63 -7.32
N ALA A 42 39.82 8.88 -7.25
CA ALA A 42 39.13 10.01 -7.83
C ALA A 42 39.06 9.91 -9.37
N VAL A 43 40.15 9.39 -9.97
CA VAL A 43 40.22 9.05 -11.41
C VAL A 43 40.07 7.54 -11.54
N TYR A 44 39.09 7.10 -12.28
CA TYR A 44 38.78 5.67 -12.49
C TYR A 44 38.24 5.43 -13.90
N GLU A 45 38.33 4.19 -14.35
CA GLU A 45 37.69 3.75 -15.58
C GLU A 45 36.37 3.03 -15.24
N LYS A 46 35.36 3.24 -16.06
CA LYS A 46 34.07 2.57 -15.95
C LYS A 46 34.20 1.15 -16.51
N THR A 47 34.04 0.12 -15.65
CA THR A 47 34.07 -1.27 -16.07
C THR A 47 32.68 -1.82 -16.39
N GLY A 48 31.61 -1.19 -15.87
CA GLY A 48 30.23 -1.61 -16.12
C GLY A 48 29.23 -0.72 -15.42
N VAL A 49 27.95 -1.11 -15.54
CA VAL A 49 26.81 -0.53 -14.82
C VAL A 49 25.96 -1.66 -14.31
N VAL A 50 25.50 -1.54 -13.07
CA VAL A 50 24.50 -2.40 -12.47
C VAL A 50 23.22 -1.62 -12.23
N LYS A 51 22.08 -2.30 -12.38
CA LYS A 51 20.73 -1.68 -12.32
C LYS A 51 20.02 -2.03 -11.03
N ASN A 52 18.99 -1.26 -10.71
CA ASN A 52 18.12 -1.52 -9.56
C ASN A 52 17.62 -2.97 -9.53
N GLY A 53 17.68 -3.60 -8.35
CA GLY A 53 17.29 -4.98 -8.13
C GLY A 53 18.30 -6.03 -8.60
N GLU A 54 19.39 -5.65 -9.27
CA GLU A 54 20.39 -6.60 -9.77
C GLU A 54 21.15 -7.26 -8.60
N ARG A 55 21.25 -8.58 -8.64
CA ARG A 55 22.01 -9.36 -7.68
C ARG A 55 23.49 -9.32 -8.03
N VAL A 56 24.33 -9.08 -7.05
CA VAL A 56 25.79 -9.06 -7.19
C VAL A 56 26.45 -9.90 -6.09
N GLU A 57 27.62 -10.43 -6.38
CA GLU A 57 28.46 -11.14 -5.42
C GLU A 57 29.52 -10.19 -4.90
N VAL A 58 29.58 -10.03 -3.59
CA VAL A 58 30.60 -9.21 -2.92
C VAL A 58 31.90 -10.00 -2.79
N LEU A 59 32.99 -9.40 -3.24
CA LEU A 59 34.33 -10.02 -3.27
C LEU A 59 35.28 -9.37 -2.25
N ASP A 60 35.09 -8.06 -1.99
CA ASP A 60 36.01 -7.30 -1.13
C ASP A 60 35.36 -6.00 -0.65
N HIS A 61 35.90 -5.41 0.41
CA HIS A 61 35.48 -4.12 0.97
C HIS A 61 36.69 -3.19 1.09
N ASP A 62 36.52 -1.93 0.64
CA ASP A 62 37.46 -0.85 0.87
C ASP A 62 36.74 0.43 1.30
N ARG A 63 36.72 0.71 2.61
CA ARG A 63 36.03 1.87 3.22
C ARG A 63 34.54 1.90 2.84
N ARG A 64 34.15 2.89 1.98
CA ARG A 64 32.78 3.06 1.49
C ARG A 64 32.51 2.37 0.15
N PHE A 65 33.48 1.64 -0.39
CA PHE A 65 33.37 0.91 -1.64
C PHE A 65 33.37 -0.59 -1.40
N VAL A 66 32.65 -1.27 -2.26
CA VAL A 66 32.52 -2.74 -2.26
C VAL A 66 32.91 -3.23 -3.64
N LYS A 67 33.80 -4.21 -3.72
CA LYS A 67 34.14 -4.88 -4.97
C LYS A 67 33.11 -5.96 -5.23
N VAL A 68 32.44 -5.85 -6.37
CA VAL A 68 31.37 -6.77 -6.72
C VAL A 68 31.65 -7.48 -8.04
N ARG A 69 30.96 -8.60 -8.23
CA ARG A 69 30.89 -9.34 -9.47
C ARG A 69 29.42 -9.52 -9.86
N THR A 70 29.07 -9.12 -11.08
CA THR A 70 27.75 -9.33 -11.67
C THR A 70 27.57 -10.77 -12.14
N ALA A 71 26.33 -11.17 -12.44
CA ALA A 71 26.03 -12.47 -13.04
C ALA A 71 26.75 -12.69 -14.39
N ALA A 72 27.01 -11.62 -15.14
CA ALA A 72 27.77 -11.65 -16.39
C ALA A 72 29.31 -11.79 -16.18
N GLY A 73 29.77 -11.84 -14.92
CA GLY A 73 31.18 -11.95 -14.59
C GLY A 73 31.96 -10.64 -14.60
N VAL A 74 31.31 -9.50 -14.86
CA VAL A 74 31.93 -8.17 -14.78
C VAL A 74 32.24 -7.86 -13.33
N THR A 75 33.48 -7.44 -13.04
CA THR A 75 33.93 -7.05 -11.70
C THR A 75 34.21 -5.56 -11.65
N GLY A 76 33.94 -4.95 -10.50
CA GLY A 76 34.26 -3.55 -10.27
C GLY A 76 33.90 -3.07 -8.86
N TRP A 77 34.35 -1.87 -8.52
CA TRP A 77 34.06 -1.24 -7.25
C TRP A 77 32.81 -0.35 -7.37
N VAL A 78 31.90 -0.48 -6.41
CA VAL A 78 30.67 0.32 -6.28
C VAL A 78 30.58 0.91 -4.89
N GLU A 79 29.93 2.06 -4.73
CA GLU A 79 29.70 2.63 -3.39
C GLU A 79 28.69 1.79 -2.62
N GLN A 80 29.03 1.44 -1.39
CA GLN A 80 28.22 0.59 -0.49
C GLN A 80 26.79 1.10 -0.31
N ARG A 81 26.56 2.41 -0.34
CA ARG A 81 25.23 3.03 -0.19
C ARG A 81 24.22 2.64 -1.29
N TYR A 82 24.70 2.11 -2.42
CA TYR A 82 23.85 1.62 -3.50
C TYR A 82 23.52 0.14 -3.39
N LEU A 83 23.97 -0.50 -2.32
CA LEU A 83 23.77 -1.93 -2.11
C LEU A 83 23.00 -2.19 -0.81
N VAL A 84 22.18 -3.22 -0.84
CA VAL A 84 21.54 -3.83 0.34
C VAL A 84 21.87 -5.31 0.39
N GLY A 85 21.89 -5.87 1.59
CA GLY A 85 22.21 -7.29 1.80
C GLY A 85 21.06 -8.22 1.42
N GLN A 86 21.35 -9.52 1.45
CA GLN A 86 20.37 -10.59 1.21
C GLN A 86 19.17 -10.50 2.14
N GLU A 87 19.35 -10.06 3.39
CA GLU A 87 18.28 -9.92 4.38
C GLU A 87 17.16 -8.98 3.90
N VAL A 88 17.51 -7.83 3.33
CA VAL A 88 16.52 -6.86 2.81
C VAL A 88 15.75 -7.48 1.64
N PHE A 89 16.42 -8.19 0.76
CA PHE A 89 15.78 -8.92 -0.33
C PHE A 89 14.79 -9.97 0.21
N ASP A 90 15.20 -10.77 1.17
CA ASP A 90 14.36 -11.83 1.78
C ASP A 90 13.14 -11.23 2.48
N ARG A 91 13.28 -10.08 3.16
CA ARG A 91 12.15 -9.36 3.79
C ARG A 91 11.15 -8.86 2.74
N ILE A 92 11.60 -8.33 1.60
CA ILE A 92 10.71 -7.92 0.49
C ILE A 92 10.01 -9.15 -0.10
N GLN A 93 10.72 -10.27 -0.29
CA GLN A 93 10.12 -11.51 -0.81
C GLN A 93 9.05 -12.03 0.17
N LYS A 94 9.35 -12.03 1.46
CA LYS A 94 8.38 -12.42 2.49
C LYS A 94 7.17 -11.50 2.51
N LEU A 95 7.37 -10.19 2.47
CA LEU A 95 6.29 -9.20 2.43
C LEU A 95 5.39 -9.43 1.20
N THR A 96 6.00 -9.74 0.05
CA THR A 96 5.30 -10.07 -1.19
C THR A 96 4.46 -11.36 -1.03
N ALA A 97 5.06 -12.42 -0.49
CA ALA A 97 4.36 -13.70 -0.29
C ALA A 97 3.20 -13.58 0.72
N ASP A 98 3.43 -12.88 1.83
CA ASP A 98 2.43 -12.71 2.89
C ASP A 98 1.20 -11.89 2.43
N ASN A 99 1.36 -11.02 1.41
CA ASN A 99 0.31 -10.11 0.95
C ASN A 99 -0.13 -10.34 -0.51
N GLN A 100 0.26 -11.47 -1.12
CA GLN A 100 -0.06 -11.75 -2.54
C GLN A 100 -1.57 -11.82 -2.81
N ASN A 101 -2.37 -12.28 -1.84
CA ASN A 101 -3.82 -12.46 -1.94
C ASN A 101 -4.62 -11.33 -1.30
N ASP A 102 -3.97 -10.28 -0.80
CA ASP A 102 -4.67 -9.17 -0.19
C ASP A 102 -5.56 -8.45 -1.21
N PRO A 103 -6.80 -8.11 -0.83
CA PRO A 103 -7.73 -7.44 -1.72
C PRO A 103 -7.25 -6.02 -2.03
N VAL A 104 -7.30 -5.66 -3.31
CA VAL A 104 -6.95 -4.32 -3.77
C VAL A 104 -8.03 -3.34 -3.32
N GLN A 105 -7.62 -2.25 -2.67
CA GLN A 105 -8.50 -1.22 -2.13
C GLN A 105 -8.68 -0.05 -3.10
N ALA A 106 -7.63 0.28 -3.84
CA ALA A 106 -7.65 1.28 -4.90
C ALA A 106 -6.55 0.99 -5.92
N GLN A 107 -6.72 1.53 -7.10
CA GLN A 107 -5.67 1.61 -8.11
C GLN A 107 -5.09 3.02 -8.12
N GLY A 108 -3.83 3.14 -8.46
CA GLY A 108 -3.15 4.42 -8.56
C GLY A 108 -1.90 4.33 -9.41
N ALA A 109 -1.14 5.42 -9.42
CA ALA A 109 0.16 5.49 -10.08
C ALA A 109 1.15 6.25 -9.20
N ALA A 110 2.43 5.94 -9.33
CA ALA A 110 3.47 6.70 -8.68
C ALA A 110 3.53 8.12 -9.28
N ARG A 111 3.43 9.13 -8.42
CA ARG A 111 3.50 10.55 -8.83
C ARG A 111 4.88 10.93 -9.34
N ASN A 112 5.90 10.45 -8.66
CA ASN A 112 7.30 10.64 -8.99
C ASN A 112 8.05 9.33 -8.74
N ASP A 113 9.31 9.26 -9.18
CA ASP A 113 10.18 8.16 -8.84
C ASP A 113 10.23 8.00 -7.31
N THR A 114 9.98 6.79 -6.83
CA THR A 114 9.91 6.48 -5.39
C THR A 114 10.45 5.09 -5.12
N ASN A 115 10.77 4.81 -3.87
CA ASN A 115 11.31 3.53 -3.45
C ASN A 115 10.22 2.64 -2.83
N LEU A 116 10.39 1.34 -2.99
CA LEU A 116 9.60 0.31 -2.34
C LEU A 116 10.29 -0.09 -1.03
N HIS A 117 9.73 0.37 0.09
CA HIS A 117 10.30 0.16 1.42
C HIS A 117 9.80 -1.14 2.06
N VAL A 118 10.62 -1.73 2.93
CA VAL A 118 10.27 -2.94 3.69
C VAL A 118 9.23 -2.63 4.76
N GLU A 119 9.29 -1.43 5.36
CA GLU A 119 8.41 -0.94 6.41
C GLU A 119 8.01 0.52 6.14
N PRO A 120 6.90 1.01 6.73
CA PRO A 120 6.59 2.43 6.69
C PRO A 120 7.70 3.25 7.35
N GLY A 121 8.15 4.32 6.67
CA GLY A 121 9.17 5.22 7.18
C GLY A 121 10.18 5.64 6.12
N ARG A 122 10.63 6.89 6.18
CA ARG A 122 11.53 7.45 5.17
C ARG A 122 12.94 6.91 5.23
N ASP A 123 13.39 6.52 6.43
CA ASP A 123 14.73 6.04 6.69
C ASP A 123 14.79 4.50 6.78
N THR A 124 13.68 3.83 6.43
CA THR A 124 13.61 2.36 6.40
C THR A 124 14.28 1.81 5.14
N GLU A 125 14.72 0.58 5.22
CA GLU A 125 15.37 -0.11 4.11
C GLU A 125 14.42 -0.25 2.92
N HIS A 126 15.00 -0.13 1.72
CA HIS A 126 14.29 -0.27 0.45
C HIS A 126 15.18 -0.98 -0.57
N LEU A 127 14.57 -1.64 -1.52
CA LEU A 127 15.32 -2.31 -2.58
C LEU A 127 14.92 -1.82 -3.96
N TYR A 128 13.63 -1.90 -4.30
CA TYR A 128 13.18 -1.58 -5.64
C TYR A 128 12.78 -0.12 -5.77
N GLN A 129 13.05 0.44 -6.94
CA GLN A 129 12.56 1.75 -7.33
C GLN A 129 11.37 1.59 -8.27
N ILE A 130 10.36 2.43 -8.05
CA ILE A 130 9.16 2.55 -8.86
C ILE A 130 9.29 3.86 -9.64
N SER A 131 9.13 3.79 -10.95
CA SER A 131 9.20 4.96 -11.82
C SER A 131 7.92 5.78 -11.77
N SER A 132 8.04 7.10 -12.03
CA SER A 132 6.89 7.99 -12.18
C SER A 132 5.90 7.44 -13.22
N GLY A 133 4.61 7.44 -12.89
CA GLY A 133 3.53 6.92 -13.72
C GLY A 133 3.34 5.40 -13.66
N GLU A 134 4.20 4.64 -12.99
CA GLU A 134 4.03 3.20 -12.83
C GLU A 134 2.77 2.89 -12.02
N LYS A 135 1.97 1.92 -12.50
CA LYS A 135 0.71 1.53 -11.88
C LYS A 135 0.93 0.75 -10.59
N LEU A 136 0.12 1.08 -9.59
CA LEU A 136 0.18 0.52 -8.25
C LEU A 136 -1.20 0.05 -7.80
N SER A 137 -1.25 -1.14 -7.20
CA SER A 137 -2.42 -1.63 -6.50
C SER A 137 -2.25 -1.40 -5.00
N LEU A 138 -3.11 -0.61 -4.39
CA LEU A 138 -3.06 -0.26 -2.98
C LEU A 138 -3.75 -1.36 -2.15
N LEU A 139 -3.09 -1.88 -1.13
CA LEU A 139 -3.56 -3.03 -0.34
C LEU A 139 -3.95 -2.63 1.09
N LYS A 140 -3.04 -1.98 1.82
CA LYS A 140 -3.20 -1.60 3.24
C LYS A 140 -2.64 -0.21 3.48
N ARG A 141 -3.22 0.50 4.45
CA ARG A 141 -2.65 1.74 4.97
C ARG A 141 -1.82 1.45 6.22
N GLY A 142 -0.73 2.18 6.38
CA GLY A 142 0.08 2.23 7.58
C GLY A 142 0.46 3.67 7.90
N THR A 143 1.05 3.89 9.05
CA THR A 143 1.53 5.21 9.46
C THR A 143 2.94 5.10 10.00
N ALA A 144 3.74 6.15 9.81
CA ALA A 144 5.07 6.25 10.40
C ALA A 144 5.34 7.69 10.84
N GLU A 145 6.13 7.81 11.90
CA GLU A 145 6.63 9.10 12.33
C GLU A 145 7.72 9.60 11.38
N ARG A 146 7.65 10.86 11.00
CA ARG A 146 8.69 11.52 10.22
C ARG A 146 9.84 11.92 11.12
N ALA A 147 10.95 11.21 11.05
CA ALA A 147 12.14 11.48 11.84
C ALA A 147 12.62 12.94 11.69
N GLY A 148 13.04 13.54 12.78
CA GLY A 148 13.63 14.87 12.81
C GLY A 148 12.71 16.05 12.50
N THR A 149 11.39 15.82 12.35
CA THR A 149 10.42 16.88 12.06
C THR A 149 9.42 17.02 13.19
N VAL A 150 9.32 18.24 13.69
CA VAL A 150 8.37 18.63 14.74
C VAL A 150 7.34 19.56 14.10
N ALA A 151 6.05 19.27 14.27
CA ALA A 151 4.99 20.15 13.81
C ALA A 151 5.03 21.49 14.59
N PRO A 152 4.94 22.65 13.91
CA PRO A 152 4.72 23.91 14.58
C PRO A 152 3.41 23.84 15.37
N ARG A 153 3.44 24.10 16.67
CA ARG A 153 2.19 24.20 17.45
C ARG A 153 1.36 25.39 16.97
N PRO A 154 0.03 25.23 16.86
CA PRO A 154 -0.85 26.38 16.79
C PRO A 154 -0.59 27.23 18.05
N ARG A 155 -0.26 28.50 17.89
CA ARG A 155 -0.18 29.45 19.01
C ARG A 155 -1.58 29.59 19.61
N SER A 156 -1.89 28.84 20.65
CA SER A 156 -3.07 29.13 21.46
C SER A 156 -2.81 30.45 22.19
N ALA A 157 -3.64 31.43 21.93
CA ALA A 157 -3.55 32.77 22.49
C ALA A 157 -4.08 32.83 23.96
N THR A 158 -3.71 31.89 24.82
CA THR A 158 -4.06 31.93 26.23
C THR A 158 -2.78 32.19 27.03
N PRO A 159 -2.61 33.40 27.63
CA PRO A 159 -1.51 33.66 28.57
C PRO A 159 -1.78 32.89 29.87
N GLY A 160 -0.97 31.90 30.19
CA GLY A 160 -1.05 31.18 31.47
C GLY A 160 -0.91 29.66 31.44
N GLY A 161 -0.61 29.04 30.29
CA GLY A 161 -0.37 27.59 30.21
C GLY A 161 0.95 27.17 30.84
N ASN A 162 0.92 26.18 31.71
CA ASN A 162 2.09 25.60 32.36
C ASN A 162 3.14 25.14 31.33
N ALA A 163 4.41 25.42 31.57
CA ALA A 163 5.57 25.10 30.74
C ALA A 163 5.82 23.58 30.53
N GLN A 164 5.02 22.71 31.14
CA GLN A 164 5.13 21.25 31.04
C GLN A 164 4.52 20.65 29.76
N ASP A 165 3.72 21.43 28.99
CA ASP A 165 3.09 20.96 27.74
C ASP A 165 3.96 21.15 26.48
N ASN A 166 5.26 21.37 26.62
CA ASN A 166 6.15 21.75 25.53
C ASN A 166 6.83 20.56 24.81
N LYS A 167 6.27 19.33 24.90
CA LYS A 167 6.76 18.24 24.07
C LYS A 167 6.42 18.48 22.59
N PRO A 168 7.41 18.37 21.70
CA PRO A 168 7.18 18.48 20.27
C PRO A 168 6.20 17.38 19.81
N VAL A 169 5.23 17.74 19.00
CA VAL A 169 4.28 16.75 18.43
C VAL A 169 4.91 16.13 17.19
N PRO A 170 5.05 14.80 17.15
CA PRO A 170 5.59 14.13 15.98
C PRO A 170 4.69 14.36 14.74
N VAL A 171 5.31 14.51 13.58
CA VAL A 171 4.60 14.52 12.30
C VAL A 171 4.42 13.09 11.85
N ILE A 172 3.17 12.63 11.83
CA ILE A 172 2.83 11.30 11.32
C ILE A 172 2.50 11.39 9.84
N GLU A 173 3.04 10.48 9.05
CA GLU A 173 2.79 10.38 7.60
C GLU A 173 2.06 9.07 7.27
N ASP A 174 1.16 9.13 6.30
CA ASP A 174 0.47 7.96 5.78
C ASP A 174 1.33 7.24 4.75
N TRP A 175 1.37 5.92 4.87
CA TRP A 175 2.05 4.99 3.98
C TRP A 175 1.07 3.98 3.43
N TRP A 176 1.31 3.53 2.21
CA TRP A 176 0.53 2.48 1.60
C TRP A 176 1.39 1.26 1.29
N LEU A 177 0.92 0.10 1.72
CA LEU A 177 1.41 -1.16 1.18
C LEU A 177 0.85 -1.30 -0.23
N VAL A 178 1.73 -1.36 -1.21
CA VAL A 178 1.35 -1.41 -2.61
C VAL A 178 1.92 -2.66 -3.27
N ARG A 179 1.25 -3.12 -4.32
CA ARG A 179 1.77 -4.09 -5.27
C ARG A 179 2.03 -3.37 -6.58
N ASP A 180 3.26 -3.50 -7.08
CA ASP A 180 3.68 -2.89 -8.34
C ASP A 180 3.32 -3.73 -9.57
N SER A 181 3.67 -3.25 -10.77
CA SER A 181 3.45 -3.94 -12.04
C SER A 181 4.21 -5.27 -12.19
N HIS A 182 5.23 -5.50 -11.36
CA HIS A 182 6.03 -6.73 -11.32
C HIS A 182 5.59 -7.69 -10.20
N ASN A 183 4.44 -7.46 -9.57
CA ASN A 183 3.92 -8.21 -8.42
C ASN A 183 4.80 -8.15 -7.17
N ARG A 184 5.68 -7.16 -7.04
CA ARG A 184 6.46 -6.93 -5.82
C ARG A 184 5.65 -6.10 -4.85
N VAL A 185 5.73 -6.42 -3.56
CA VAL A 185 4.97 -5.72 -2.52
C VAL A 185 5.93 -4.98 -1.60
N GLY A 186 5.58 -3.75 -1.26
CA GLY A 186 6.31 -2.92 -0.31
C GLY A 186 5.57 -1.63 0.02
N TRP A 187 6.15 -0.83 0.90
CA TRP A 187 5.55 0.39 1.40
C TRP A 187 6.00 1.61 0.60
N VAL A 188 5.04 2.45 0.25
CA VAL A 188 5.24 3.72 -0.45
C VAL A 188 4.56 4.84 0.33
N LEU A 189 5.22 6.00 0.44
CA LEU A 189 4.66 7.17 1.11
C LEU A 189 3.40 7.65 0.38
N GLY A 190 2.28 7.82 1.11
CA GLY A 190 0.96 8.08 0.54
C GLY A 190 0.90 9.27 -0.41
N ARG A 191 1.62 10.36 -0.12
CA ARG A 191 1.68 11.54 -1.00
C ARG A 191 2.42 11.32 -2.33
N MET A 192 3.14 10.19 -2.48
CA MET A 192 3.81 9.79 -3.71
C MET A 192 2.91 9.01 -4.65
N ILE A 193 1.64 8.84 -4.31
CA ILE A 193 0.67 8.06 -5.07
C ILE A 193 -0.48 8.96 -5.50
N ASP A 194 -0.79 8.95 -6.79
CA ASP A 194 -2.01 9.51 -7.35
C ASP A 194 -3.01 8.39 -7.58
N LEU A 195 -4.17 8.47 -6.91
CA LEU A 195 -5.24 7.49 -7.08
C LEU A 195 -5.92 7.66 -8.43
N ASP A 196 -6.21 6.55 -9.09
CA ASP A 196 -6.91 6.50 -10.38
C ASP A 196 -8.42 6.54 -10.18
N ILE A 197 -8.91 7.69 -9.68
CA ILE A 197 -10.32 7.87 -9.30
C ILE A 197 -11.09 8.38 -10.51
N PRO A 198 -12.22 7.71 -10.92
CA PRO A 198 -13.09 8.23 -11.95
C PRO A 198 -13.59 9.64 -11.64
N LEU A 199 -13.53 10.55 -12.63
CA LEU A 199 -13.98 11.95 -12.45
C LEU A 199 -15.42 12.04 -11.94
N ASP A 200 -16.28 11.12 -12.38
CA ASP A 200 -17.67 11.01 -11.93
C ASP A 200 -17.81 10.79 -10.42
N VAL A 201 -16.79 10.24 -9.77
CA VAL A 201 -16.76 10.00 -8.32
C VAL A 201 -15.97 11.11 -7.62
N ALA A 202 -14.86 11.55 -8.21
CA ALA A 202 -13.97 12.54 -7.61
C ALA A 202 -14.68 13.87 -7.29
N GLN A 203 -15.61 14.33 -8.14
CA GLN A 203 -16.37 15.56 -7.93
C GLN A 203 -17.22 15.55 -6.65
N TYR A 204 -17.56 14.36 -6.12
CA TYR A 204 -18.34 14.20 -4.88
C TYR A 204 -17.48 14.04 -3.62
N ALA A 205 -16.16 14.21 -3.71
CA ALA A 205 -15.28 14.12 -2.54
C ALA A 205 -15.60 15.17 -1.47
N GLU A 206 -16.13 16.35 -1.87
CA GLU A 206 -16.58 17.41 -0.93
C GLU A 206 -15.51 17.81 0.09
N GLY A 207 -14.26 17.95 -0.36
CA GLY A 207 -13.11 18.31 0.49
C GLY A 207 -12.57 17.16 1.34
N GLN A 208 -13.09 15.95 1.20
CA GLN A 208 -12.55 14.75 1.83
C GLN A 208 -11.58 14.04 0.88
N ARG A 209 -10.68 13.26 1.47
CA ARG A 209 -9.76 12.39 0.73
C ARG A 209 -10.43 11.03 0.47
N ILE A 210 -10.50 10.62 -0.79
CA ILE A 210 -10.92 9.26 -1.15
C ILE A 210 -9.76 8.33 -0.81
N VAL A 211 -10.04 7.28 -0.05
CA VAL A 211 -9.10 6.26 0.41
C VAL A 211 -9.21 5.01 -0.45
N ALA A 212 -10.45 4.62 -0.75
CA ALA A 212 -10.75 3.48 -1.60
C ALA A 212 -12.05 3.69 -2.37
N PHE A 213 -12.20 3.01 -3.51
CA PHE A 213 -13.45 2.99 -4.24
C PHE A 213 -13.62 1.67 -4.97
N PHE A 214 -14.88 1.26 -5.13
CA PHE A 214 -15.23 -0.03 -5.72
C PHE A 214 -16.42 0.13 -6.64
N VAL A 215 -16.39 -0.58 -7.76
CA VAL A 215 -17.57 -0.77 -8.61
C VAL A 215 -18.43 -1.87 -7.98
N LEU A 216 -19.67 -1.53 -7.61
CA LEU A 216 -20.62 -2.49 -7.04
C LEU A 216 -21.33 -3.27 -8.14
N ASN A 217 -21.89 -2.57 -9.12
CA ASN A 217 -22.54 -3.12 -10.32
C ASN A 217 -22.56 -2.07 -11.43
N GLN A 218 -23.23 -2.39 -12.52
CA GLN A 218 -23.50 -1.48 -13.63
C GLN A 218 -24.98 -1.49 -13.96
N VAL A 219 -25.53 -0.32 -14.32
CA VAL A 219 -26.89 -0.16 -14.81
C VAL A 219 -26.88 0.27 -16.26
N GLN A 220 -27.88 -0.15 -17.02
CA GLN A 220 -28.04 0.24 -18.42
C GLN A 220 -28.70 1.60 -18.51
N ASP A 221 -28.12 2.54 -19.26
CA ASP A 221 -28.69 3.85 -19.59
C ASP A 221 -28.53 4.10 -21.09
N GLY A 222 -29.61 3.83 -21.85
CA GLY A 222 -29.56 3.76 -23.31
C GLY A 222 -28.55 2.70 -23.76
N ASP A 223 -27.58 3.10 -24.59
CA ASP A 223 -26.53 2.22 -25.10
C ASP A 223 -25.32 2.10 -24.18
N LYS A 224 -25.32 2.82 -23.04
CA LYS A 224 -24.18 2.86 -22.10
C LYS A 224 -24.43 2.03 -20.85
N LYS A 225 -23.37 1.37 -20.37
CA LYS A 225 -23.33 0.77 -19.04
C LYS A 225 -22.67 1.75 -18.10
N VAL A 226 -23.37 2.17 -17.06
CA VAL A 226 -22.90 3.14 -16.06
C VAL A 226 -22.65 2.43 -14.74
N ALA A 227 -21.44 2.55 -14.22
CA ALA A 227 -21.05 1.91 -12.95
C ALA A 227 -21.69 2.61 -11.75
N GLN A 228 -22.00 1.82 -10.72
CA GLN A 228 -22.40 2.32 -9.39
C GLN A 228 -21.28 2.05 -8.41
N TYR A 229 -21.02 2.98 -7.50
CA TYR A 229 -19.80 2.98 -6.73
C TYR A 229 -20.04 2.97 -5.22
N LEU A 230 -19.22 2.21 -4.51
CA LEU A 230 -18.91 2.43 -3.11
C LEU A 230 -17.63 3.26 -3.01
N THR A 231 -17.66 4.39 -2.33
CA THR A 231 -16.49 5.19 -2.00
C THR A 231 -16.27 5.22 -0.51
N VAL A 232 -15.01 5.17 -0.13
CA VAL A 232 -14.53 5.22 1.23
C VAL A 232 -13.68 6.47 1.39
N VAL A 233 -14.07 7.35 2.30
CA VAL A 233 -13.47 8.68 2.43
C VAL A 233 -13.02 8.99 3.85
N THR A 234 -12.04 9.87 3.97
CA THR A 234 -11.52 10.35 5.25
C THR A 234 -11.21 11.84 5.20
N GLU A 235 -10.89 12.44 6.34
CA GLU A 235 -10.37 13.79 6.39
C GLU A 235 -9.04 13.90 5.62
N PRO A 236 -8.73 15.06 4.99
CA PRO A 236 -7.48 15.29 4.28
C PRO A 236 -6.29 15.52 5.25
N LYS A 237 -6.10 14.60 6.18
CA LYS A 237 -5.09 14.63 7.23
C LYS A 237 -4.40 13.29 7.34
N ASP A 238 -3.08 13.29 7.55
CA ASP A 238 -2.30 12.10 7.80
C ASP A 238 -2.29 11.73 9.29
N GLY A 239 -1.96 10.47 9.60
CA GLY A 239 -1.80 9.97 10.96
C GLY A 239 -3.11 9.80 11.73
N LEU A 240 -4.24 9.60 11.05
CA LEU A 240 -5.50 9.28 11.72
C LEU A 240 -5.45 7.86 12.30
N PRO A 241 -6.10 7.61 13.46
CA PRO A 241 -6.12 6.30 14.12
C PRO A 241 -6.98 5.26 13.40
N PHE A 242 -7.73 5.66 12.41
CA PHE A 242 -8.56 4.85 11.51
C PHE A 242 -8.15 5.10 10.06
N ASP A 243 -8.56 4.20 9.15
CA ASP A 243 -8.23 4.37 7.73
C ASP A 243 -9.25 5.29 7.03
N PHE A 244 -10.51 5.25 7.47
CA PHE A 244 -11.58 6.09 6.93
C PHE A 244 -12.64 6.41 7.98
N ASN A 245 -13.37 7.52 7.77
CA ASN A 245 -14.42 7.96 8.69
C ASN A 245 -15.80 8.03 8.05
N GLN A 246 -15.93 7.71 6.76
CA GLN A 246 -17.23 7.71 6.09
C GLN A 246 -17.20 6.78 4.87
N ILE A 247 -18.37 6.16 4.62
CA ILE A 247 -18.67 5.49 3.36
C ILE A 247 -19.79 6.23 2.63
N ARG A 248 -19.76 6.17 1.29
CA ARG A 248 -20.82 6.67 0.43
C ARG A 248 -21.08 5.69 -0.70
N VAL A 249 -22.35 5.46 -1.02
CA VAL A 249 -22.75 4.69 -2.20
C VAL A 249 -23.41 5.63 -3.19
N PHE A 250 -22.88 5.62 -4.40
CA PHE A 250 -23.42 6.40 -5.53
C PHE A 250 -24.11 5.46 -6.50
N THR A 251 -25.38 5.76 -6.76
CA THR A 251 -26.18 5.06 -7.77
C THR A 251 -26.52 5.98 -8.92
N TRP A 252 -26.60 5.43 -10.13
CA TRP A 252 -26.99 6.18 -11.30
C TRP A 252 -28.50 6.29 -11.42
N ASN A 253 -29.01 7.52 -11.49
CA ASN A 253 -30.43 7.77 -11.78
C ASN A 253 -30.64 7.86 -13.30
N VAL A 254 -31.19 6.80 -13.89
CA VAL A 254 -31.42 6.70 -15.35
C VAL A 254 -32.39 7.78 -15.88
N LYS A 255 -33.35 8.24 -15.05
CA LYS A 255 -34.29 9.29 -15.48
C LYS A 255 -33.66 10.68 -15.53
N ARG A 256 -32.65 10.94 -14.67
CA ARG A 256 -32.01 12.24 -14.55
C ARG A 256 -30.60 12.27 -15.13
N HIS A 257 -30.11 11.15 -15.63
CA HIS A 257 -28.77 10.97 -16.18
C HIS A 257 -27.66 11.54 -15.28
N ARG A 258 -27.72 11.20 -13.98
CA ARG A 258 -26.74 11.67 -12.98
C ARG A 258 -26.57 10.71 -11.83
N TYR A 259 -25.45 10.82 -11.12
CA TYR A 259 -25.25 10.12 -9.86
C TYR A 259 -26.06 10.76 -8.74
N GLU A 260 -26.59 9.92 -7.86
CA GLU A 260 -27.26 10.32 -6.61
C GLU A 260 -26.64 9.51 -5.46
N THR A 261 -26.50 10.17 -4.30
CA THR A 261 -26.03 9.48 -3.08
C THR A 261 -27.18 8.61 -2.55
N ALA A 262 -27.08 7.30 -2.75
CA ALA A 262 -28.03 6.33 -2.24
C ALA A 262 -27.84 6.04 -0.74
N TYR A 263 -26.60 6.12 -0.27
CA TYR A 263 -26.28 5.83 1.12
C TYR A 263 -25.07 6.63 1.59
N ARG A 264 -25.10 7.03 2.87
CA ARG A 264 -23.98 7.68 3.56
C ARG A 264 -24.00 7.27 5.03
N GLU A 265 -22.87 6.80 5.55
CA GLU A 265 -22.70 6.49 6.96
C GLU A 265 -21.33 6.93 7.45
N ARG A 266 -21.28 7.50 8.66
CA ARG A 266 -20.03 7.84 9.35
C ARG A 266 -19.66 6.74 10.32
N MET A 267 -18.37 6.41 10.38
CA MET A 267 -17.82 5.37 11.24
C MET A 267 -16.29 5.50 11.30
N GLU A 268 -15.66 4.96 12.30
CA GLU A 268 -14.22 4.75 12.29
C GLU A 268 -13.95 3.36 11.70
N GLY A 269 -13.47 3.35 10.47
CA GLY A 269 -13.28 2.13 9.70
C GLY A 269 -11.82 1.82 9.43
N VAL A 270 -11.53 0.53 9.28
CA VAL A 270 -10.21 0.00 8.93
C VAL A 270 -10.30 -0.89 7.69
N LEU A 271 -9.30 -0.80 6.84
CA LEU A 271 -9.18 -1.63 5.65
C LEU A 271 -8.84 -3.10 6.03
N PRO A 272 -9.15 -4.07 5.18
CA PRO A 272 -9.75 -3.95 3.87
C PRO A 272 -11.27 -3.81 3.90
N VAL A 273 -11.81 -3.16 2.88
CA VAL A 273 -13.20 -3.28 2.46
C VAL A 273 -13.27 -4.38 1.40
N THR A 274 -14.26 -5.25 1.48
CA THR A 274 -14.48 -6.31 0.49
C THR A 274 -15.81 -6.13 -0.23
N VAL A 275 -15.84 -6.43 -1.53
CA VAL A 275 -17.03 -6.38 -2.37
C VAL A 275 -17.25 -7.74 -3.00
N SER A 276 -18.49 -8.21 -2.98
CA SER A 276 -18.90 -9.52 -3.51
C SER A 276 -20.23 -9.42 -4.26
N GLN A 277 -20.59 -10.49 -4.95
CA GLN A 277 -21.95 -10.72 -5.45
C GLN A 277 -22.52 -11.87 -4.65
N GLU A 278 -23.64 -11.66 -3.96
CA GLU A 278 -24.24 -12.65 -3.09
C GLU A 278 -25.72 -12.86 -3.40
N ASN A 279 -26.19 -14.08 -3.21
CA ASN A 279 -27.59 -14.42 -3.39
C ASN A 279 -28.38 -14.15 -2.10
N PHE A 280 -29.38 -13.29 -2.17
CA PHE A 280 -30.25 -12.91 -1.05
C PHE A 280 -31.67 -13.45 -1.25
N ASP A 281 -31.82 -14.77 -1.26
CA ASP A 281 -33.11 -15.48 -1.35
C ASP A 281 -34.05 -14.88 -2.43
N LYS A 282 -35.14 -14.25 -1.95
CA LYS A 282 -36.16 -13.66 -2.84
C LYS A 282 -35.69 -12.44 -3.63
N GLU A 283 -34.59 -11.79 -3.23
CA GLU A 283 -34.07 -10.61 -3.91
C GLU A 283 -33.05 -10.96 -5.02
N GLY A 284 -32.61 -12.25 -5.05
CA GLY A 284 -31.67 -12.74 -6.06
C GLY A 284 -30.22 -12.33 -5.81
N LEU A 285 -29.41 -12.33 -6.88
CA LEU A 285 -27.99 -11.98 -6.84
C LEU A 285 -27.84 -10.46 -6.79
N LEU A 286 -27.28 -9.95 -5.68
CA LEU A 286 -27.06 -8.53 -5.46
C LEU A 286 -25.61 -8.23 -5.08
N PRO A 287 -25.11 -7.03 -5.40
CA PRO A 287 -23.85 -6.55 -4.85
C PRO A 287 -23.92 -6.45 -3.33
N ALA A 288 -22.91 -7.02 -2.66
CA ALA A 288 -22.70 -6.91 -1.25
C ALA A 288 -21.32 -6.32 -0.96
N PHE A 289 -21.16 -5.66 0.17
CA PHE A 289 -19.87 -5.19 0.64
C PHE A 289 -19.78 -5.30 2.15
N THR A 290 -18.59 -5.64 2.63
CA THR A 290 -18.28 -5.78 4.05
C THR A 290 -17.26 -4.74 4.46
N ILE A 291 -17.54 -4.07 5.55
CA ILE A 291 -16.74 -3.00 6.13
C ILE A 291 -16.33 -3.40 7.54
N ARG A 292 -15.11 -3.14 7.88
CA ARG A 292 -14.55 -3.35 9.22
C ARG A 292 -14.61 -2.03 9.97
N VAL A 293 -15.28 -2.03 11.11
CA VAL A 293 -15.51 -0.83 11.95
C VAL A 293 -14.83 -1.05 13.29
N GLN A 294 -14.05 -0.06 13.71
CA GLN A 294 -13.37 -0.03 15.00
C GLN A 294 -14.24 0.71 16.02
N ASP A 295 -14.34 0.20 17.23
CA ASP A 295 -14.98 0.88 18.35
C ASP A 295 -13.96 1.69 19.16
N ASP A 296 -14.44 2.47 20.15
CA ASP A 296 -13.62 3.30 21.04
C ASP A 296 -12.58 2.50 21.84
N ASN A 297 -12.74 1.18 21.95
CA ASN A 297 -11.82 0.27 22.64
C ASN A 297 -10.81 -0.39 21.68
N GLY A 298 -10.90 -0.10 20.39
CA GLY A 298 -10.04 -0.68 19.36
C GLY A 298 -10.53 -2.06 18.85
N ASN A 299 -11.69 -2.55 19.28
CA ASN A 299 -12.24 -3.80 18.75
C ASN A 299 -12.80 -3.60 17.36
N VAL A 300 -12.47 -4.50 16.45
CA VAL A 300 -12.92 -4.44 15.06
C VAL A 300 -14.08 -5.39 14.85
N THR A 301 -15.18 -4.86 14.34
CA THR A 301 -16.39 -5.62 13.97
C THR A 301 -16.68 -5.48 12.49
N GLU A 302 -17.24 -6.51 11.87
CA GLU A 302 -17.62 -6.48 10.48
C GLU A 302 -19.09 -6.08 10.32
N ARG A 303 -19.37 -5.23 9.35
CA ARG A 303 -20.71 -4.84 8.95
C ARG A 303 -20.89 -5.12 7.47
N LYS A 304 -21.88 -5.96 7.16
CA LYS A 304 -22.23 -6.30 5.78
C LYS A 304 -23.40 -5.43 5.31
N TYR A 305 -23.33 -5.04 4.05
CA TYR A 305 -24.38 -4.27 3.36
C TYR A 305 -24.69 -4.91 2.00
N LYS A 306 -25.91 -4.73 1.51
CA LYS A 306 -26.32 -5.10 0.16
C LYS A 306 -26.90 -3.90 -0.59
N LEU A 307 -26.70 -3.85 -1.88
CA LEU A 307 -27.29 -2.85 -2.78
C LEU A 307 -28.37 -3.51 -3.65
N ASN A 308 -29.63 -3.15 -3.37
CA ASN A 308 -30.73 -3.40 -4.31
C ASN A 308 -31.13 -2.03 -4.88
N THR A 309 -30.54 -1.69 -6.02
CA THR A 309 -30.58 -0.35 -6.62
C THR A 309 -31.96 0.29 -6.62
N PRO A 310 -32.14 1.53 -6.07
CA PRO A 310 -31.10 2.39 -5.52
C PRO A 310 -30.93 2.27 -3.98
N ILE A 311 -31.39 1.21 -3.35
CA ILE A 311 -31.52 1.09 -1.89
C ILE A 311 -30.36 0.25 -1.34
N VAL A 312 -29.61 0.83 -0.39
CA VAL A 312 -28.60 0.12 0.40
C VAL A 312 -29.19 -0.27 1.76
N ARG A 313 -28.97 -1.51 2.16
CA ARG A 313 -29.43 -2.03 3.45
C ARG A 313 -28.32 -2.78 4.16
N ARG A 314 -28.20 -2.59 5.47
CA ARG A 314 -27.35 -3.42 6.32
C ARG A 314 -27.93 -4.84 6.40
N VAL A 315 -27.06 -5.81 6.29
CA VAL A 315 -27.38 -7.24 6.50
C VAL A 315 -26.91 -7.59 7.91
N TYR A 316 -27.84 -7.95 8.77
CA TYR A 316 -27.54 -8.32 10.15
C TYR A 316 -27.24 -9.83 10.24
N ALA A 317 -26.26 -10.19 11.07
CA ALA A 317 -26.02 -11.59 11.40
C ALA A 317 -27.17 -12.18 12.22
N PRO A 318 -27.39 -13.51 12.19
CA PRO A 318 -28.38 -14.14 13.06
C PRO A 318 -28.13 -13.78 14.54
N GLY A 319 -29.12 -13.15 15.19
CA GLY A 319 -29.02 -12.67 16.58
C GLY A 319 -28.49 -11.25 16.75
N GLU A 320 -28.08 -10.57 15.68
CA GLU A 320 -27.72 -9.15 15.71
C GLU A 320 -29.01 -8.30 15.55
N GLU A 321 -29.36 -7.52 16.55
CA GLU A 321 -30.48 -6.58 16.45
C GLU A 321 -30.02 -5.22 15.94
N PRO A 322 -30.83 -4.55 15.08
CA PRO A 322 -30.56 -3.17 14.70
C PRO A 322 -30.58 -2.27 15.94
N ALA A 323 -29.51 -1.47 16.13
CA ALA A 323 -29.48 -0.51 17.23
C ALA A 323 -30.76 0.35 17.18
N ARG A 324 -31.58 0.31 18.25
CA ARG A 324 -32.81 1.11 18.34
C ARG A 324 -32.44 2.58 18.11
N ALA A 325 -33.02 3.19 17.09
CA ALA A 325 -32.87 4.60 16.84
C ALA A 325 -33.30 5.36 18.09
N VAL A 326 -32.35 5.95 18.84
CA VAL A 326 -32.64 6.80 19.99
C VAL A 326 -33.36 8.03 19.40
N SER A 327 -34.67 8.08 19.58
CA SER A 327 -35.48 9.16 19.02
C SER A 327 -35.00 10.47 19.62
N ARG A 328 -34.56 11.41 18.79
CA ARG A 328 -34.14 12.77 19.18
C ARG A 328 -35.19 13.55 20.01
N LYS A 329 -36.44 13.06 20.09
CA LYS A 329 -37.51 13.62 20.92
C LYS A 329 -37.29 13.47 22.42
N ALA A 330 -36.50 12.52 22.91
CA ALA A 330 -36.27 12.32 24.34
C ALA A 330 -35.34 13.38 24.97
N VAL A 331 -34.39 13.92 24.20
CA VAL A 331 -33.41 14.90 24.71
C VAL A 331 -34.03 16.30 24.85
N SER A 332 -34.95 16.68 23.97
CA SER A 332 -35.60 17.99 24.03
C SER A 332 -36.59 18.13 25.20
N ARG A 333 -37.19 17.04 25.70
CA ARG A 333 -38.08 17.04 26.84
C ARG A 333 -37.37 17.17 28.21
N LYS A 334 -36.12 16.71 28.31
CA LYS A 334 -35.32 16.84 29.55
C LYS A 334 -34.76 18.25 29.73
N ALA A 335 -34.49 18.99 28.65
CA ALA A 335 -34.01 20.36 28.69
C ALA A 335 -35.14 21.37 29.09
N LYS A 336 -36.43 21.07 28.78
CA LYS A 336 -37.57 21.93 29.09
C LYS A 336 -38.10 21.78 30.51
N ARG A 337 -37.65 20.77 31.29
CA ARG A 337 -38.03 20.52 32.68
C ARG A 337 -37.03 21.06 33.71
N ARG A 338 -35.97 21.74 33.26
CA ARG A 338 -34.91 22.36 34.10
C ARG A 338 -34.79 23.88 33.91
N ARG A 339 -35.85 24.55 33.41
CA ARG A 339 -36.02 26.01 33.44
C ARG A 339 -37.20 26.39 34.29
#